data_26bf50518eff80bb07c362bf0a525dec
#
_entry.id   26bf50518eff80bb07c362bf0a525dec
#
_cell.length_a   1.000
_cell.length_b   1.000
_cell.length_c   1.000
_cell.angle_alpha   90.00
_cell.angle_beta   90.00
_cell.angle_gamma   90.00
#
_symmetry.space_group_name_H-M   'P 1'
#
loop_
_entity.id
_entity.type
_entity.pdbx_description
1 polymer ?
#
loop_
_entity_poly.entity_id
_entity_poly.type
_entity_poly.pdbx_seq_one_letter_code
_entity_poly.pdbx_strand_id
1 'polypeptide(L)'
;YTYDDEPVTAGQLRAAGAMCALLKDALKPNLVQTLEHTPALVHGGPFANIAHGCNSVLATKMAMKLGDYAVTEAGFGGDLGAEKFLDIKCRMAHLKPSAVVVVATVRALKMHGGLKKTELNTENLAALEAGLPNLLRHVSNMTEVYHLPCVVAINRFPTDTERELKLVEDKCRALGVNAV
;
A
#
# COMPACT_ATOMS: atom_id res chain seq x y z
N TYR A 1 -30.13 -17.43 2.32
CA TYR A 1 -30.76 -18.17 3.41
C TYR A 1 -32.18 -18.51 3.02
N THR A 2 -32.70 -19.65 3.50
CA THR A 2 -34.12 -20.00 3.46
C THR A 2 -34.88 -19.23 4.54
N TYR A 3 -36.21 -19.41 4.60
CA TYR A 3 -37.05 -18.88 5.69
C TYR A 3 -36.74 -19.51 7.05
N ASP A 4 -36.06 -20.67 7.05
CA ASP A 4 -35.62 -21.38 8.27
C ASP A 4 -34.16 -21.11 8.60
N ASP A 5 -33.58 -19.99 8.09
CA ASP A 5 -32.20 -19.54 8.27
C ASP A 5 -31.10 -20.50 7.78
N GLU A 6 -31.44 -21.48 6.93
CA GLU A 6 -30.46 -22.35 6.32
C GLU A 6 -29.70 -21.65 5.18
N PRO A 7 -28.36 -21.74 5.11
CA PRO A 7 -27.57 -21.09 4.07
C PRO A 7 -27.83 -21.72 2.69
N VAL A 8 -28.04 -20.87 1.69
CA VAL A 8 -28.23 -21.27 0.28
C VAL A 8 -27.08 -20.72 -0.57
N THR A 9 -26.40 -21.60 -1.31
CA THR A 9 -25.31 -21.23 -2.20
C THR A 9 -25.81 -20.95 -3.64
N ALA A 10 -25.00 -20.18 -4.40
CA ALA A 10 -25.27 -19.96 -5.83
C ALA A 10 -25.31 -21.28 -6.64
N GLY A 11 -24.54 -22.28 -6.21
CA GLY A 11 -24.54 -23.62 -6.81
C GLY A 11 -25.86 -24.34 -6.62
N GLN A 12 -26.46 -24.30 -5.42
CA GLN A 12 -27.79 -24.87 -5.14
C GLN A 12 -28.90 -24.19 -5.95
N LEU A 13 -28.79 -22.87 -6.16
CA LEU A 13 -29.69 -22.11 -7.02
C LEU A 13 -29.46 -22.34 -8.53
N ARG A 14 -28.42 -23.10 -8.90
CA ARG A 14 -27.97 -23.28 -10.30
C ARG A 14 -27.69 -21.96 -11.03
N ALA A 15 -27.33 -20.91 -10.29
CA ALA A 15 -27.09 -19.57 -10.82
C ALA A 15 -25.66 -19.34 -11.33
N ALA A 16 -24.73 -20.26 -11.08
CA ALA A 16 -23.31 -20.10 -11.39
C ALA A 16 -23.06 -19.76 -12.87
N GLY A 17 -23.76 -20.41 -13.81
CA GLY A 17 -23.60 -20.14 -15.23
C GLY A 17 -24.02 -18.72 -15.62
N ALA A 18 -25.13 -18.23 -15.10
CA ALA A 18 -25.59 -16.85 -15.34
C ALA A 18 -24.61 -15.83 -14.72
N MET A 19 -24.13 -16.08 -13.51
CA MET A 19 -23.12 -15.26 -12.85
C MET A 19 -21.83 -15.20 -13.67
N CYS A 20 -21.34 -16.35 -14.16
CA CYS A 20 -20.15 -16.40 -15.02
C CYS A 20 -20.33 -15.60 -16.31
N ALA A 21 -21.50 -15.67 -16.93
CA ALA A 21 -21.81 -14.90 -18.15
C ALA A 21 -21.75 -13.39 -17.89
N LEU A 22 -22.32 -12.92 -16.77
CA LEU A 22 -22.33 -11.51 -16.39
C LEU A 22 -20.93 -11.02 -15.97
N LEU A 23 -20.14 -11.85 -15.31
CA LEU A 23 -18.83 -11.49 -14.79
C LEU A 23 -17.67 -11.73 -15.78
N LYS A 24 -17.96 -12.29 -16.94
CA LYS A 24 -16.96 -12.70 -17.93
C LYS A 24 -15.92 -11.60 -18.26
N ASP A 25 -16.36 -10.38 -18.45
CA ASP A 25 -15.47 -9.27 -18.78
C ASP A 25 -14.91 -8.61 -17.51
N ALA A 26 -15.65 -8.60 -16.42
CA ALA A 26 -15.20 -8.07 -15.15
C ALA A 26 -14.02 -8.87 -14.53
N LEU A 27 -13.85 -10.14 -14.90
CA LEU A 27 -12.73 -10.99 -14.47
C LEU A 27 -11.40 -10.65 -15.17
N LYS A 28 -11.42 -9.86 -16.24
CA LYS A 28 -10.23 -9.50 -16.99
C LYS A 28 -9.60 -8.23 -16.44
N PRO A 29 -8.32 -8.26 -16.01
CA PRO A 29 -7.62 -7.02 -15.66
C PRO A 29 -7.55 -6.06 -16.85
N ASN A 30 -7.71 -4.77 -16.57
CA ASN A 30 -7.50 -3.72 -17.56
C ASN A 30 -5.99 -3.43 -17.66
N LEU A 31 -5.43 -3.57 -18.84
CA LEU A 31 -4.07 -3.16 -19.13
C LEU A 31 -4.09 -1.74 -19.67
N VAL A 32 -3.41 -0.83 -18.98
CA VAL A 32 -3.24 0.56 -19.38
C VAL A 32 -1.77 0.91 -19.49
N GLN A 33 -1.45 1.92 -20.28
CA GLN A 33 -0.11 2.47 -20.38
C GLN A 33 -0.02 3.76 -19.55
N THR A 34 1.00 3.86 -18.70
CA THR A 34 1.29 5.09 -17.95
C THR A 34 1.92 6.14 -18.85
N LEU A 35 2.01 7.39 -18.35
CA LEU A 35 2.70 8.48 -19.09
C LEU A 35 4.18 8.17 -19.33
N GLU A 36 4.80 7.37 -18.49
CA GLU A 36 6.18 6.88 -18.61
C GLU A 36 6.30 5.63 -19.50
N HIS A 37 5.25 5.30 -20.25
CA HIS A 37 5.18 4.12 -21.12
C HIS A 37 5.34 2.76 -20.40
N THR A 38 5.11 2.72 -19.10
CA THR A 38 5.13 1.49 -18.30
C THR A 38 3.75 0.86 -18.31
N PRO A 39 3.60 -0.46 -18.49
CA PRO A 39 2.32 -1.13 -18.40
C PRO A 39 1.81 -1.14 -16.94
N ALA A 40 0.53 -0.88 -16.76
CA ALA A 40 -0.14 -0.98 -15.47
C ALA A 40 -1.42 -1.81 -15.59
N LEU A 41 -1.62 -2.73 -14.66
CA LEU A 41 -2.81 -3.56 -14.57
C LEU A 41 -3.74 -3.00 -13.50
N VAL A 42 -4.96 -2.63 -13.89
CA VAL A 42 -5.99 -2.11 -12.98
C VAL A 42 -7.15 -3.10 -12.93
N HIS A 43 -7.51 -3.56 -11.74
CA HIS A 43 -8.54 -4.58 -11.60
C HIS A 43 -9.22 -4.59 -10.25
N GLY A 44 -10.55 -4.70 -10.27
CA GLY A 44 -11.39 -5.04 -9.13
C GLY A 44 -11.80 -3.86 -8.24
N GLY A 45 -11.02 -2.82 -8.10
CA GLY A 45 -11.32 -1.64 -7.27
C GLY A 45 -11.71 -1.93 -5.82
N PRO A 46 -11.00 -2.82 -5.07
CA PRO A 46 -11.37 -3.16 -3.70
C PRO A 46 -11.01 -2.02 -2.75
N PHE A 47 -11.99 -1.38 -2.15
CA PHE A 47 -11.79 -0.35 -1.13
C PHE A 47 -11.21 -0.92 0.16
N ALA A 48 -10.26 -0.22 0.78
CA ALA A 48 -9.57 -0.68 1.98
C ALA A 48 -10.46 -0.74 3.22
N ASN A 49 -11.52 0.05 3.28
CA ASN A 49 -12.47 0.02 4.39
C ASN A 49 -13.46 -1.15 4.35
N ILE A 50 -13.60 -1.81 3.19
CA ILE A 50 -14.53 -2.93 3.01
C ILE A 50 -13.89 -4.20 2.45
N ALA A 51 -12.65 -4.11 1.95
CA ALA A 51 -11.90 -5.23 1.37
C ALA A 51 -10.40 -5.11 1.70
N HIS A 52 -9.54 -5.82 0.98
CA HIS A 52 -8.09 -5.79 1.23
C HIS A 52 -7.39 -4.49 0.76
N GLY A 53 -8.07 -3.62 0.00
CA GLY A 53 -7.60 -2.26 -0.31
C GLY A 53 -6.41 -2.12 -1.26
N CYS A 54 -6.14 -3.13 -2.05
CA CYS A 54 -5.08 -3.14 -3.06
C CYS A 54 -5.54 -3.90 -4.30
N ASN A 55 -4.80 -3.86 -5.38
CA ASN A 55 -5.16 -4.50 -6.64
C ASN A 55 -5.49 -6.00 -6.48
N SER A 56 -6.20 -6.60 -7.44
CA SER A 56 -6.61 -8.00 -7.36
C SER A 56 -5.42 -8.98 -7.39
N VAL A 57 -5.62 -10.15 -6.83
CA VAL A 57 -4.67 -11.27 -6.92
C VAL A 57 -4.39 -11.63 -8.37
N LEU A 58 -5.43 -11.62 -9.21
CA LEU A 58 -5.30 -11.97 -10.64
C LEU A 58 -4.38 -10.98 -11.38
N ALA A 59 -4.59 -9.68 -11.21
CA ALA A 59 -3.75 -8.65 -11.82
C ALA A 59 -2.31 -8.73 -11.31
N THR A 60 -2.11 -8.93 -10.00
CA THR A 60 -0.76 -9.07 -9.42
C THR A 60 -0.03 -10.29 -9.96
N LYS A 61 -0.69 -11.46 -10.01
CA LYS A 61 -0.08 -12.66 -10.58
C LYS A 61 0.19 -12.53 -12.08
N MET A 62 -0.64 -11.80 -12.80
CA MET A 62 -0.40 -11.50 -14.23
C MET A 62 0.82 -10.59 -14.40
N ALA A 63 0.93 -9.51 -13.61
CA ALA A 63 2.09 -8.62 -13.63
C ALA A 63 3.39 -9.39 -13.35
N MET A 64 3.40 -10.27 -12.35
CA MET A 64 4.56 -11.12 -12.02
C MET A 64 4.96 -12.11 -13.12
N LYS A 65 4.02 -12.49 -13.99
CA LYS A 65 4.31 -13.38 -15.13
C LYS A 65 4.80 -12.63 -16.37
N LEU A 66 4.44 -11.38 -16.51
CA LEU A 66 4.71 -10.58 -17.71
C LEU A 66 5.91 -9.65 -17.56
N GLY A 67 6.30 -9.31 -16.34
CA GLY A 67 7.41 -8.40 -16.05
C GLY A 67 8.50 -9.04 -15.21
N ASP A 68 9.71 -8.53 -15.33
CA ASP A 68 10.84 -8.90 -14.46
C ASP A 68 10.63 -8.38 -13.02
N TYR A 69 9.94 -7.25 -12.91
CA TYR A 69 9.54 -6.63 -11.65
C TYR A 69 8.04 -6.34 -11.68
N ALA A 70 7.35 -6.69 -10.61
CA ALA A 70 5.96 -6.32 -10.37
C ALA A 70 5.89 -5.42 -9.14
N VAL A 71 5.50 -4.16 -9.33
CA VAL A 71 5.29 -3.19 -8.25
C VAL A 71 3.80 -3.07 -8.01
N THR A 72 3.37 -3.19 -6.75
CA THR A 72 1.97 -3.03 -6.35
C THR A 72 1.88 -2.11 -5.15
N GLU A 73 0.75 -1.44 -5.02
CA GLU A 73 0.47 -0.59 -3.88
C GLU A 73 -0.21 -1.39 -2.75
N ALA A 74 -0.16 -0.83 -1.55
CA ALA A 74 -1.00 -1.22 -0.43
C ALA A 74 -1.77 0.03 0.01
N GLY A 75 -3.06 0.06 -0.25
CA GLY A 75 -3.88 1.25 -0.08
C GLY A 75 -3.95 1.79 1.35
N PHE A 76 -4.04 3.10 1.50
CA PHE A 76 -4.01 3.84 2.77
C PHE A 76 -2.64 3.83 3.48
N GLY A 77 -2.62 4.14 4.78
CA GLY A 77 -1.41 4.12 5.59
C GLY A 77 -0.89 2.71 5.87
N GLY A 78 0.37 2.61 6.27
CA GLY A 78 1.01 1.34 6.57
C GLY A 78 0.36 0.56 7.71
N ASP A 79 -0.35 1.24 8.58
CA ASP A 79 -1.14 0.70 9.70
C ASP A 79 -2.45 0.00 9.26
N LEU A 80 -2.87 0.19 8.01
CA LEU A 80 -4.06 -0.42 7.45
C LEU A 80 -3.74 -1.21 6.18
N GLY A 81 -3.26 -0.53 5.13
CA GLY A 81 -3.08 -1.13 3.81
C GLY A 81 -1.96 -2.15 3.77
N ALA A 82 -0.81 -1.87 4.38
CA ALA A 82 0.30 -2.82 4.40
C ALA A 82 -0.06 -4.10 5.17
N GLU A 83 -0.73 -3.98 6.32
CA GLU A 83 -1.20 -5.14 7.08
C GLU A 83 -2.21 -5.96 6.28
N LYS A 84 -3.21 -5.33 5.66
CA LYS A 84 -4.16 -6.05 4.80
C LYS A 84 -3.50 -6.72 3.60
N PHE A 85 -2.53 -6.05 2.99
CA PHE A 85 -1.78 -6.62 1.88
C PHE A 85 -1.00 -7.86 2.32
N LEU A 86 -0.24 -7.77 3.41
CA LEU A 86 0.61 -8.85 3.89
C LEU A 86 -0.22 -9.97 4.54
N ASP A 87 -1.13 -9.64 5.44
CA ASP A 87 -1.83 -10.63 6.26
C ASP A 87 -3.05 -11.25 5.57
N ILE A 88 -3.65 -10.57 4.61
CA ILE A 88 -4.80 -11.10 3.85
C ILE A 88 -4.37 -11.51 2.45
N LYS A 89 -4.01 -10.55 1.60
CA LYS A 89 -3.75 -10.81 0.18
C LYS A 89 -2.57 -11.74 -0.05
N CYS A 90 -1.43 -11.47 0.57
CA CYS A 90 -0.23 -12.29 0.40
C CYS A 90 -0.44 -13.71 0.90
N ARG A 91 -1.11 -13.88 2.04
CA ARG A 91 -1.41 -15.21 2.59
C ARG A 91 -2.37 -15.99 1.69
N MET A 92 -3.48 -15.38 1.27
CA MET A 92 -4.47 -16.04 0.41
C MET A 92 -3.91 -16.40 -0.97
N ALA A 93 -3.05 -15.54 -1.52
CA ALA A 93 -2.52 -15.69 -2.88
C ALA A 93 -1.17 -16.41 -2.94
N HIS A 94 -0.57 -16.73 -1.78
CA HIS A 94 0.78 -17.28 -1.64
C HIS A 94 1.82 -16.35 -2.30
N LEU A 95 1.70 -15.05 -2.05
CA LEU A 95 2.64 -14.02 -2.50
C LEU A 95 3.67 -13.76 -1.40
N LYS A 96 4.90 -13.49 -1.82
CA LYS A 96 5.98 -13.06 -0.92
C LYS A 96 6.68 -11.86 -1.53
N PRO A 97 6.47 -10.65 -0.99
CA PRO A 97 7.20 -9.47 -1.44
C PRO A 97 8.70 -9.63 -1.26
N SER A 98 9.47 -9.11 -2.22
CA SER A 98 10.95 -9.12 -2.15
C SER A 98 11.49 -7.90 -1.42
N ALA A 99 10.76 -6.79 -1.44
CA ALA A 99 11.10 -5.54 -0.76
C ALA A 99 9.86 -4.68 -0.55
N VAL A 100 9.97 -3.72 0.35
CA VAL A 100 8.93 -2.73 0.65
C VAL A 100 9.48 -1.32 0.49
N VAL A 101 8.70 -0.45 -0.13
CA VAL A 101 8.94 1.00 -0.17
C VAL A 101 7.93 1.66 0.76
N VAL A 102 8.41 2.27 1.85
CA VAL A 102 7.58 3.09 2.74
C VAL A 102 7.62 4.53 2.27
N VAL A 103 6.49 5.06 1.82
CA VAL A 103 6.41 6.45 1.36
C VAL A 103 6.14 7.36 2.56
N ALA A 104 6.96 8.38 2.74
CA ALA A 104 6.82 9.39 3.77
C ALA A 104 6.78 10.79 3.18
N THR A 105 6.12 11.72 3.87
CA THR A 105 6.18 13.16 3.56
C THR A 105 6.57 13.95 4.79
N VAL A 106 7.45 14.92 4.65
CA VAL A 106 7.83 15.84 5.75
C VAL A 106 6.58 16.50 6.34
N ARG A 107 5.63 16.89 5.50
CA ARG A 107 4.36 17.51 5.93
C ARG A 107 3.54 16.62 6.84
N ALA A 108 3.38 15.33 6.49
CA ALA A 108 2.64 14.38 7.33
C ALA A 108 3.35 14.18 8.67
N LEU A 109 4.67 14.04 8.66
CA LEU A 109 5.45 13.88 9.89
C LEU A 109 5.35 15.11 10.79
N LYS A 110 5.45 16.34 10.26
CA LYS A 110 5.22 17.57 11.03
C LYS A 110 3.81 17.61 11.63
N MET A 111 2.80 17.18 10.89
CA MET A 111 1.42 17.10 11.39
C MET A 111 1.29 16.08 12.53
N HIS A 112 1.91 14.92 12.40
CA HIS A 112 2.00 13.91 13.48
C HIS A 112 2.74 14.44 14.70
N GLY A 113 3.70 15.35 14.52
CA GLY A 113 4.38 16.09 15.61
C GLY A 113 3.59 17.25 16.19
N GLY A 114 2.30 17.39 15.81
CA GLY A 114 1.39 18.37 16.38
C GLY A 114 1.25 19.70 15.64
N LEU A 115 1.90 19.86 14.47
CA LEU A 115 1.81 21.09 13.68
C LEU A 115 0.45 21.19 12.97
N LYS A 116 -0.15 22.38 12.95
CA LYS A 116 -1.42 22.62 12.24
C LYS A 116 -1.22 22.61 10.72
N LYS A 117 -2.26 22.23 9.98
CA LYS A 117 -2.22 22.18 8.51
C LYS A 117 -1.80 23.48 7.83
N THR A 118 -2.13 24.62 8.44
CA THR A 118 -1.78 25.97 7.95
C THR A 118 -0.30 26.32 8.08
N GLU A 119 0.45 25.58 8.89
CA GLU A 119 1.86 25.87 9.22
C GLU A 119 2.85 24.88 8.55
N LEU A 120 2.34 23.87 7.81
CA LEU A 120 3.15 22.79 7.24
C LEU A 120 4.16 23.25 6.19
N ASN A 121 3.95 24.43 5.59
CA ASN A 121 4.85 24.97 4.55
C ASN A 121 6.09 25.67 5.12
N THR A 122 6.18 25.84 6.45
CA THR A 122 7.33 26.46 7.11
C THR A 122 8.21 25.39 7.73
N GLU A 123 9.54 25.56 7.65
CA GLU A 123 10.48 24.66 8.31
C GLU A 123 10.18 24.54 9.81
N ASN A 124 10.08 23.31 10.29
CA ASN A 124 9.91 23.04 11.71
C ASN A 124 10.54 21.68 12.08
N LEU A 125 11.82 21.71 12.41
CA LEU A 125 12.56 20.50 12.78
C LEU A 125 12.05 19.87 14.08
N ALA A 126 11.60 20.67 15.04
CA ALA A 126 11.09 20.15 16.32
C ALA A 126 9.80 19.35 16.12
N ALA A 127 8.84 19.88 15.35
CA ALA A 127 7.61 19.15 15.02
C ALA A 127 7.92 17.91 14.15
N LEU A 128 8.85 18.04 13.21
CA LEU A 128 9.27 16.90 12.39
C LEU A 128 9.87 15.79 13.26
N GLU A 129 10.78 16.12 14.17
CA GLU A 129 11.39 15.15 15.08
C GLU A 129 10.37 14.48 16.00
N ALA A 130 9.41 15.24 16.50
CA ALA A 130 8.31 14.70 17.32
C ALA A 130 7.39 13.73 16.53
N GLY A 131 7.26 13.91 15.22
CA GLY A 131 6.44 13.03 14.37
C GLY A 131 7.18 11.84 13.78
N LEU A 132 8.50 11.84 13.78
CA LEU A 132 9.32 10.76 13.22
C LEU A 132 9.04 9.37 13.84
N PRO A 133 8.73 9.22 15.14
CA PRO A 133 8.42 7.90 15.71
C PRO A 133 7.33 7.14 14.95
N ASN A 134 6.40 7.83 14.29
CA ASN A 134 5.38 7.20 13.47
C ASN A 134 5.99 6.50 12.23
N LEU A 135 6.85 7.19 11.49
CA LEU A 135 7.56 6.59 10.37
C LEU A 135 8.45 5.42 10.81
N LEU A 136 9.23 5.64 11.87
CA LEU A 136 10.17 4.63 12.38
C LEU A 136 9.45 3.36 12.86
N ARG A 137 8.22 3.49 13.38
CA ARG A 137 7.36 2.35 13.72
C ARG A 137 6.97 1.55 12.47
N HIS A 138 6.57 2.21 11.38
CA HIS A 138 6.26 1.51 10.13
C HIS A 138 7.49 0.81 9.55
N VAL A 139 8.67 1.45 9.59
CA VAL A 139 9.93 0.83 9.18
C VAL A 139 10.22 -0.41 10.01
N SER A 140 10.17 -0.30 11.35
CA SER A 140 10.38 -1.42 12.27
C SER A 140 9.37 -2.56 12.01
N ASN A 141 8.09 -2.26 11.77
CA ASN A 141 7.12 -3.29 11.41
C ASN A 141 7.52 -4.05 10.15
N MET A 142 8.00 -3.38 9.12
CA MET A 142 8.43 -4.05 7.89
C MET A 142 9.69 -4.89 8.09
N THR A 143 10.69 -4.36 8.81
CA THR A 143 12.00 -5.02 8.95
C THR A 143 12.02 -6.08 10.04
N GLU A 144 11.39 -5.84 11.18
CA GLU A 144 11.49 -6.70 12.37
C GLU A 144 10.30 -7.68 12.50
N VAL A 145 9.09 -7.26 12.10
CA VAL A 145 7.89 -8.12 12.20
C VAL A 145 7.69 -8.93 10.94
N TYR A 146 7.70 -8.27 9.77
CA TYR A 146 7.51 -8.94 8.49
C TYR A 146 8.80 -9.46 7.86
N HIS A 147 9.96 -9.10 8.40
CA HIS A 147 11.29 -9.50 7.91
C HIS A 147 11.51 -9.21 6.42
N LEU A 148 11.05 -8.03 5.97
CA LEU A 148 11.16 -7.59 4.59
C LEU A 148 12.24 -6.51 4.45
N PRO A 149 13.08 -6.57 3.41
CA PRO A 149 13.93 -5.45 3.04
C PRO A 149 13.08 -4.20 2.82
N CYS A 150 13.50 -3.08 3.42
CA CYS A 150 12.74 -1.84 3.40
C CYS A 150 13.61 -0.67 2.97
N VAL A 151 13.03 0.23 2.19
CA VAL A 151 13.57 1.55 1.87
C VAL A 151 12.48 2.59 2.11
N VAL A 152 12.87 3.78 2.55
CA VAL A 152 11.95 4.91 2.70
C VAL A 152 12.08 5.82 1.48
N ALA A 153 10.97 6.12 0.82
CA ALA A 153 10.91 7.12 -0.24
C ALA A 153 10.29 8.40 0.32
N ILE A 154 11.04 9.49 0.31
CA ILE A 154 10.55 10.79 0.77
C ILE A 154 9.86 11.48 -0.40
N ASN A 155 8.53 11.52 -0.39
CA ASN A 155 7.75 12.27 -1.37
C ASN A 155 7.88 13.78 -1.06
N ARG A 156 8.88 14.40 -1.67
CA ARG A 156 9.30 15.77 -1.44
C ARG A 156 8.28 16.77 -1.98
N PHE A 157 7.95 17.75 -1.18
CA PHE A 157 7.19 18.94 -1.60
C PHE A 157 8.12 20.15 -1.82
N PRO A 158 7.74 21.12 -2.67
CA PRO A 158 8.57 22.29 -2.93
C PRO A 158 8.94 23.13 -1.71
N THR A 159 8.17 23.00 -0.63
CA THR A 159 8.38 23.72 0.64
C THR A 159 9.24 22.96 1.65
N ASP A 160 9.61 21.72 1.37
CA ASP A 160 10.45 20.91 2.26
C ASP A 160 11.90 21.39 2.14
N THR A 161 12.53 21.62 3.29
CA THR A 161 13.92 22.12 3.34
C THR A 161 14.91 20.95 3.34
N GLU A 162 16.14 21.22 2.88
CA GLU A 162 17.22 20.23 2.92
C GLU A 162 17.53 19.73 4.34
N ARG A 163 17.33 20.60 5.35
CA ARG A 163 17.53 20.23 6.76
C ARG A 163 16.47 19.26 7.24
N GLU A 164 15.21 19.45 6.80
CA GLU A 164 14.11 18.53 7.12
C GLU A 164 14.32 17.18 6.44
N LEU A 165 14.68 17.17 5.17
CA LEU A 165 14.97 15.94 4.42
C LEU A 165 16.11 15.15 5.08
N LYS A 166 17.21 15.85 5.37
CA LYS A 166 18.37 15.25 6.04
C LYS A 166 18.04 14.66 7.40
N LEU A 167 17.18 15.30 8.19
CA LEU A 167 16.75 14.77 9.48
C LEU A 167 16.02 13.43 9.32
N VAL A 168 15.13 13.30 8.34
CA VAL A 168 14.43 12.04 8.05
C VAL A 168 15.43 10.97 7.61
N GLU A 169 16.33 11.29 6.69
CA GLU A 169 17.37 10.36 6.22
C GLU A 169 18.25 9.85 7.37
N ASP A 170 18.76 10.77 8.20
CA ASP A 170 19.65 10.40 9.32
C ASP A 170 18.94 9.49 10.34
N LYS A 171 17.66 9.74 10.61
CA LYS A 171 16.86 8.88 11.51
C LYS A 171 16.57 7.50 10.92
N CYS A 172 16.28 7.41 9.63
CA CYS A 172 16.11 6.12 8.95
C CYS A 172 17.43 5.34 8.89
N ARG A 173 18.53 6.03 8.58
CA ARG A 173 19.86 5.42 8.55
C ARG A 173 20.29 4.86 9.92
N ALA A 174 19.89 5.50 11.01
CA ALA A 174 20.13 4.99 12.37
C ALA A 174 19.45 3.64 12.64
N LEU A 175 18.37 3.31 11.90
CA LEU A 175 17.71 2.00 11.91
C LEU A 175 18.28 1.03 10.84
N GLY A 176 19.36 1.40 10.14
CA GLY A 176 19.92 0.58 9.07
C GLY A 176 19.11 0.59 7.77
N VAL A 177 18.20 1.55 7.59
CA VAL A 177 17.33 1.67 6.41
C VAL A 177 17.69 2.93 5.63
N ASN A 178 17.83 2.78 4.31
CA ASN A 178 18.05 3.93 3.43
C ASN A 178 16.74 4.74 3.26
N ALA A 179 16.88 6.06 3.26
CA ALA A 179 15.84 6.99 2.83
C ALA A 179 16.35 7.79 1.63
N VAL A 180 15.50 7.98 0.63
CA VAL A 180 15.81 8.69 -0.62
C VAL A 180 14.65 9.61 -1.00
#